data_0def0876e7ec69e4f052106132424c46
#
_entry.id   0def0876e7ec69e4f052106132424c46
#
_cell.length_a   1.000
_cell.length_b   1.000
_cell.length_c   1.000
_cell.angle_alpha   90.00
_cell.angle_beta   90.00
_cell.angle_gamma   90.00
#
_symmetry.space_group_name_H-M   'P 1'
#
loop_
_entity.id
_entity.type
_entity.pdbx_description
1 polymer ?
#
loop_
_entity_poly.entity_id
_entity_poly.type
_entity_poly.pdbx_seq_one_letter_code
_entity_poly.pdbx_strand_id
1 'polypeptide(L)'
;MSRAKFAIGLMAVGGALVALPAWADPKIAVISFQRLVEESPQGKAVQESMRAEFAPRQRTLQATEQSLKAKQEKLQKDGATMSEDQRVHAEKDLRDGARDLQRAEGEFNDDVTARRNEELSRLQRTLVEEVRTYAKAQNYDIVLSADAVVYSATANDITSTILSTLQARGA
;
A
#
# COMPACT_ATOMS: atom_id res chain seq x y z
N MET A 1 87.14 22.57 47.36
CA MET A 1 86.19 23.40 46.58
C MET A 1 85.81 22.63 45.31
N SER A 2 84.71 21.91 45.29
CA SER A 2 84.24 21.31 44.08
C SER A 2 82.69 21.23 44.15
N ARG A 3 82.04 21.90 43.21
CA ARG A 3 80.61 22.06 43.13
C ARG A 3 80.03 20.84 42.36
N ALA A 4 79.24 20.02 43.02
CA ALA A 4 78.45 18.98 42.42
C ALA A 4 77.20 19.58 41.76
N LYS A 5 77.08 19.40 40.46
CA LYS A 5 75.89 19.78 39.70
C LYS A 5 74.88 18.60 39.70
N PHE A 6 73.75 18.74 40.34
CA PHE A 6 72.64 17.82 40.27
C PHE A 6 71.87 18.11 38.96
N ALA A 7 71.82 17.14 38.08
CA ALA A 7 70.94 17.18 36.91
C ALA A 7 69.62 16.44 37.25
N ILE A 8 68.55 17.20 37.31
CA ILE A 8 67.18 16.66 37.49
C ILE A 8 66.69 16.24 36.11
N GLY A 9 66.54 14.92 35.85
CA GLY A 9 65.97 14.38 34.68
C GLY A 9 64.43 14.46 34.73
N LEU A 10 63.88 15.25 33.84
CA LEU A 10 62.44 15.40 33.67
C LEU A 10 61.90 14.20 32.86
N MET A 11 61.25 13.24 33.54
CA MET A 11 60.57 12.08 32.91
C MET A 11 59.22 12.57 32.35
N ALA A 12 59.11 12.72 31.02
CA ALA A 12 57.86 12.98 30.30
C ALA A 12 57.02 11.69 30.27
N VAL A 13 56.01 11.61 31.12
CA VAL A 13 54.99 10.56 31.06
C VAL A 13 54.05 10.87 29.87
N GLY A 14 54.32 10.23 28.75
CA GLY A 14 53.43 10.29 27.59
C GLY A 14 52.12 9.53 27.88
N GLY A 15 51.06 10.28 28.21
CA GLY A 15 49.72 9.74 28.37
C GLY A 15 49.19 9.29 26.99
N ALA A 16 49.17 7.98 26.75
CA ALA A 16 48.43 7.44 25.63
C ALA A 16 46.93 7.67 25.86
N LEU A 17 46.33 8.63 25.14
CA LEU A 17 44.88 8.74 25.03
C LEU A 17 44.36 7.47 24.35
N VAL A 18 43.83 6.54 25.14
CA VAL A 18 43.03 5.43 24.62
C VAL A 18 41.70 6.02 24.14
N ALA A 19 41.59 6.24 22.85
CA ALA A 19 40.30 6.59 22.21
C ALA A 19 39.34 5.43 22.43
N LEU A 20 38.40 5.58 23.36
CA LEU A 20 37.28 4.66 23.51
C LEU A 20 36.45 4.72 22.22
N PRO A 21 36.05 3.56 21.62
CA PRO A 21 35.16 3.57 20.48
C PRO A 21 33.88 4.27 20.91
N ALA A 22 33.58 5.42 20.32
CA ALA A 22 32.26 6.06 20.43
C ALA A 22 31.27 5.14 19.79
N TRP A 23 30.46 4.44 20.58
CA TRP A 23 29.31 3.69 20.09
C TRP A 23 28.31 4.75 19.63
N ALA A 24 28.23 4.94 18.32
CA ALA A 24 27.23 5.82 17.76
C ALA A 24 25.85 5.23 18.08
N ASP A 25 24.94 6.06 18.61
CA ASP A 25 23.56 5.66 18.84
C ASP A 25 22.92 5.19 17.52
N PRO A 26 22.19 4.08 17.52
CA PRO A 26 21.56 3.56 16.30
C PRO A 26 20.58 4.59 15.75
N LYS A 27 20.69 4.89 14.45
CA LYS A 27 19.78 5.78 13.75
C LYS A 27 18.52 5.03 13.36
N ILE A 28 17.43 5.29 14.09
CA ILE A 28 16.15 4.61 13.92
C ILE A 28 15.14 5.54 13.24
N ALA A 29 14.41 5.02 12.27
CA ALA A 29 13.31 5.71 11.63
C ALA A 29 12.00 4.91 11.73
N VAL A 30 10.90 5.63 11.57
CA VAL A 30 9.54 5.07 11.53
C VAL A 30 8.89 5.47 10.21
N ILE A 31 8.13 4.55 9.60
CA ILE A 31 7.35 4.81 8.39
C ILE A 31 5.91 4.34 8.56
N SER A 32 4.96 5.10 8.03
CA SER A 32 3.59 4.62 7.82
C SER A 32 3.50 3.92 6.46
N PHE A 33 3.47 2.59 6.49
CA PHE A 33 3.36 1.79 5.27
C PHE A 33 2.01 2.03 4.57
N GLN A 34 0.94 2.23 5.34
CA GLN A 34 -0.37 2.56 4.81
C GLN A 34 -0.32 3.84 3.97
N ARG A 35 0.29 4.92 4.51
CA ARG A 35 0.44 6.17 3.76
C ARG A 35 1.29 6.01 2.50
N LEU A 36 2.36 5.20 2.55
CA LEU A 36 3.15 4.89 1.35
C LEU A 36 2.31 4.21 0.27
N VAL A 37 1.45 3.25 0.64
CA VAL A 37 0.53 2.58 -0.29
C VAL A 37 -0.48 3.55 -0.90
N GLU A 38 -1.05 4.45 -0.09
CA GLU A 38 -2.14 5.34 -0.52
C GLU A 38 -1.64 6.57 -1.29
N GLU A 39 -0.50 7.17 -0.86
CA GLU A 39 -0.05 8.47 -1.34
C GLU A 39 1.06 8.39 -2.39
N SER A 40 1.75 7.24 -2.54
CA SER A 40 2.83 7.10 -3.51
C SER A 40 2.32 7.11 -4.96
N PRO A 41 3.14 7.54 -5.93
CA PRO A 41 2.80 7.45 -7.34
C PRO A 41 2.45 6.03 -7.77
N GLN A 42 3.18 5.03 -7.26
CA GLN A 42 2.95 3.61 -7.54
C GLN A 42 1.60 3.15 -7.00
N GLY A 43 1.21 3.56 -5.78
CA GLY A 43 -0.08 3.23 -5.19
C GLY A 43 -1.24 3.85 -5.97
N LYS A 44 -1.11 5.11 -6.38
CA LYS A 44 -2.10 5.80 -7.24
C LYS A 44 -2.23 5.12 -8.61
N ALA A 45 -1.11 4.70 -9.21
CA ALA A 45 -1.12 3.98 -10.47
C ALA A 45 -1.85 2.63 -10.36
N VAL A 46 -1.66 1.89 -9.27
CA VAL A 46 -2.41 0.64 -9.01
C VAL A 46 -3.91 0.92 -8.89
N GLN A 47 -4.31 1.95 -8.14
CA GLN A 47 -5.73 2.31 -7.99
C GLN A 47 -6.36 2.68 -9.34
N GLU A 48 -5.67 3.46 -10.18
CA GLU A 48 -6.17 3.85 -11.49
C GLU A 48 -6.25 2.65 -12.45
N SER A 49 -5.24 1.78 -12.45
CA SER A 49 -5.25 0.54 -13.22
C SER A 49 -6.42 -0.36 -12.85
N MET A 50 -6.66 -0.58 -11.56
CA MET A 50 -7.81 -1.35 -11.06
C MET A 50 -9.14 -0.74 -11.50
N ARG A 51 -9.27 0.59 -11.38
CA ARG A 51 -10.47 1.28 -11.84
C ARG A 51 -10.70 1.12 -13.34
N ALA A 52 -9.66 1.31 -14.15
CA ALA A 52 -9.74 1.17 -15.60
C ALA A 52 -10.12 -0.25 -16.03
N GLU A 53 -9.56 -1.26 -15.36
CA GLU A 53 -9.81 -2.67 -15.65
C GLU A 53 -11.26 -3.08 -15.33
N PHE A 54 -11.77 -2.67 -14.15
CA PHE A 54 -13.05 -3.17 -13.63
C PHE A 54 -14.27 -2.29 -13.93
N ALA A 55 -14.09 -0.98 -14.21
CA ALA A 55 -15.22 -0.08 -14.49
C ALA A 55 -16.11 -0.51 -15.66
N PRO A 56 -15.60 -1.02 -16.80
CA PRO A 56 -16.46 -1.49 -17.88
C PRO A 56 -17.37 -2.64 -17.43
N ARG A 57 -16.84 -3.62 -16.74
CA ARG A 57 -17.59 -4.79 -16.27
C ARG A 57 -18.63 -4.40 -15.21
N GLN A 58 -18.29 -3.49 -14.31
CA GLN A 58 -19.21 -2.93 -13.33
C GLN A 58 -20.43 -2.24 -14.02
N ARG A 59 -20.17 -1.45 -15.08
CA ARG A 59 -21.24 -0.81 -15.86
C ARG A 59 -22.14 -1.84 -16.52
N THR A 60 -21.58 -2.93 -17.04
CA THR A 60 -22.36 -4.02 -17.66
C THR A 60 -23.28 -4.69 -16.62
N LEU A 61 -22.76 -4.99 -15.43
CA LEU A 61 -23.58 -5.57 -14.34
C LEU A 61 -24.73 -4.64 -13.96
N GLN A 62 -24.46 -3.35 -13.77
CA GLN A 62 -25.50 -2.34 -13.47
C GLN A 62 -26.56 -2.24 -14.59
N ALA A 63 -26.14 -2.27 -15.85
CA ALA A 63 -27.08 -2.24 -16.98
C ALA A 63 -27.96 -3.51 -17.04
N THR A 64 -27.38 -4.68 -16.74
CA THR A 64 -28.11 -5.94 -16.65
C THR A 64 -29.13 -5.92 -15.52
N GLU A 65 -28.74 -5.43 -14.33
CA GLU A 65 -29.64 -5.27 -13.19
C GLU A 65 -30.85 -4.35 -13.54
N GLN A 66 -30.56 -3.18 -14.13
CA GLN A 66 -31.61 -2.25 -14.58
C GLN A 66 -32.56 -2.89 -15.63
N SER A 67 -31.98 -3.64 -16.57
CA SER A 67 -32.77 -4.37 -17.58
C SER A 67 -33.70 -5.42 -16.97
N LEU A 68 -33.20 -6.20 -16.02
CA LEU A 68 -34.01 -7.17 -15.28
C LEU A 68 -35.13 -6.53 -14.49
N LYS A 69 -34.83 -5.40 -13.81
CA LYS A 69 -35.83 -4.61 -13.09
C LYS A 69 -36.93 -4.11 -14.05
N ALA A 70 -36.57 -3.56 -15.19
CA ALA A 70 -37.53 -3.12 -16.21
C ALA A 70 -38.41 -4.27 -16.74
N LYS A 71 -37.81 -5.45 -16.97
CA LYS A 71 -38.58 -6.66 -17.37
C LYS A 71 -39.52 -7.10 -16.27
N GLN A 72 -39.11 -7.06 -15.00
CA GLN A 72 -39.96 -7.39 -13.86
C GLN A 72 -41.16 -6.42 -13.73
N GLU A 73 -40.91 -5.12 -13.85
CA GLU A 73 -41.96 -4.10 -13.82
C GLU A 73 -42.96 -4.28 -14.98
N LYS A 74 -42.45 -4.59 -16.17
CA LYS A 74 -43.30 -4.89 -17.33
C LYS A 74 -44.18 -6.11 -17.08
N LEU A 75 -43.61 -7.21 -16.59
CA LEU A 75 -44.37 -8.41 -16.25
C LEU A 75 -45.47 -8.12 -15.20
N GLN A 76 -45.18 -7.30 -14.19
CA GLN A 76 -46.16 -6.89 -13.19
C GLN A 76 -47.30 -6.06 -13.77
N LYS A 77 -47.03 -5.16 -14.73
CA LYS A 77 -48.04 -4.29 -15.35
C LYS A 77 -48.87 -5.02 -16.37
N ASP A 78 -48.24 -5.78 -17.26
CA ASP A 78 -48.84 -6.34 -18.44
C ASP A 78 -49.24 -7.82 -18.27
N GLY A 79 -48.81 -8.47 -17.19
CA GLY A 79 -48.98 -9.91 -16.97
C GLY A 79 -50.41 -10.40 -17.00
N ALA A 80 -51.39 -9.56 -16.56
CA ALA A 80 -52.81 -9.91 -16.62
C ALA A 80 -53.37 -9.92 -18.06
N THR A 81 -52.71 -9.23 -18.99
CA THR A 81 -53.16 -9.13 -20.40
C THR A 81 -52.33 -10.01 -21.35
N MET A 82 -51.24 -10.63 -20.84
CA MET A 82 -50.41 -11.56 -21.59
C MET A 82 -51.08 -12.91 -21.76
N SER A 83 -50.79 -13.63 -22.90
CA SER A 83 -51.12 -15.04 -23.00
C SER A 83 -50.29 -15.85 -21.97
N GLU A 84 -50.82 -17.04 -21.61
CA GLU A 84 -50.13 -17.93 -20.68
C GLU A 84 -48.69 -18.25 -21.12
N ASP A 85 -48.49 -18.56 -22.41
CA ASP A 85 -47.16 -18.84 -22.96
C ASP A 85 -46.21 -17.64 -22.84
N GLN A 86 -46.71 -16.42 -23.15
CA GLN A 86 -45.92 -15.20 -23.03
C GLN A 86 -45.50 -14.92 -21.55
N ARG A 87 -46.41 -15.15 -20.61
CA ARG A 87 -46.16 -14.98 -19.20
C ARG A 87 -45.12 -15.98 -18.71
N VAL A 88 -45.27 -17.27 -19.02
CA VAL A 88 -44.35 -18.35 -18.66
C VAL A 88 -42.96 -18.08 -19.22
N HIS A 89 -42.85 -17.64 -20.48
CA HIS A 89 -41.54 -17.24 -21.05
C HIS A 89 -40.91 -16.06 -20.35
N ALA A 90 -41.67 -15.01 -20.08
CA ALA A 90 -41.14 -13.82 -19.39
C ALA A 90 -40.70 -14.12 -17.95
N GLU A 91 -41.44 -14.97 -17.22
CA GLU A 91 -41.04 -15.42 -15.87
C GLU A 91 -39.77 -16.28 -15.91
N LYS A 92 -39.66 -17.16 -16.94
CA LYS A 92 -38.44 -17.96 -17.15
C LYS A 92 -37.24 -17.07 -17.44
N ASP A 93 -37.37 -16.11 -18.36
CA ASP A 93 -36.28 -15.18 -18.72
C ASP A 93 -35.82 -14.34 -17.55
N LEU A 94 -36.74 -13.91 -16.67
CA LEU A 94 -36.40 -13.22 -15.46
C LEU A 94 -35.61 -14.10 -14.48
N ARG A 95 -36.05 -15.34 -14.25
CA ARG A 95 -35.35 -16.29 -13.35
C ARG A 95 -33.95 -16.62 -13.88
N ASP A 96 -33.83 -16.89 -15.17
CA ASP A 96 -32.55 -17.23 -15.79
C ASP A 96 -31.63 -16.02 -15.78
N GLY A 97 -32.12 -14.83 -16.15
CA GLY A 97 -31.34 -13.59 -16.08
C GLY A 97 -30.90 -13.22 -14.67
N ALA A 98 -31.75 -13.44 -13.65
CA ALA A 98 -31.36 -13.20 -12.26
C ALA A 98 -30.24 -14.14 -11.77
N ARG A 99 -30.29 -15.42 -12.18
CA ARG A 99 -29.20 -16.38 -11.89
C ARG A 99 -27.90 -16.01 -12.57
N ASP A 100 -27.99 -15.59 -13.83
CA ASP A 100 -26.82 -15.19 -14.61
C ASP A 100 -26.19 -13.93 -14.04
N LEU A 101 -27.00 -12.93 -13.62
CA LEU A 101 -26.51 -11.74 -12.94
C LEU A 101 -25.81 -12.09 -11.63
N GLN A 102 -26.45 -12.91 -10.79
CA GLN A 102 -25.85 -13.33 -9.50
C GLN A 102 -24.50 -14.03 -9.69
N ARG A 103 -24.40 -14.91 -10.69
CA ARG A 103 -23.14 -15.58 -11.03
C ARG A 103 -22.09 -14.56 -11.49
N ALA A 104 -22.45 -13.66 -12.39
CA ALA A 104 -21.54 -12.65 -12.94
C ALA A 104 -21.05 -11.66 -11.86
N GLU A 105 -21.90 -11.31 -10.87
CA GLU A 105 -21.52 -10.51 -9.69
C GLU A 105 -20.54 -11.26 -8.79
N GLY A 106 -20.77 -12.57 -8.56
CA GLY A 106 -19.85 -13.42 -7.81
C GLY A 106 -18.47 -13.47 -8.46
N GLU A 107 -18.41 -13.81 -9.75
CA GLU A 107 -17.17 -13.84 -10.53
C GLU A 107 -16.45 -12.46 -10.55
N PHE A 108 -17.22 -11.37 -10.66
CA PHE A 108 -16.67 -10.02 -10.60
C PHE A 108 -16.00 -9.72 -9.25
N ASN A 109 -16.66 -10.04 -8.14
CA ASN A 109 -16.14 -9.82 -6.80
C ASN A 109 -14.89 -10.66 -6.52
N ASP A 110 -14.89 -11.92 -6.98
CA ASP A 110 -13.74 -12.82 -6.85
C ASP A 110 -12.54 -12.28 -7.65
N ASP A 111 -12.75 -11.87 -8.90
CA ASP A 111 -11.70 -11.30 -9.75
C ASP A 111 -11.13 -10.00 -9.18
N VAL A 112 -11.99 -9.08 -8.72
CA VAL A 112 -11.56 -7.82 -8.06
C VAL A 112 -10.71 -8.13 -6.83
N THR A 113 -11.15 -9.08 -6.01
CA THR A 113 -10.44 -9.47 -4.79
C THR A 113 -9.08 -10.10 -5.11
N ALA A 114 -9.04 -11.04 -6.04
CA ALA A 114 -7.80 -11.70 -6.47
C ALA A 114 -6.81 -10.67 -7.04
N ARG A 115 -7.27 -9.81 -7.95
CA ARG A 115 -6.44 -8.79 -8.58
C ARG A 115 -5.92 -7.77 -7.58
N ARG A 116 -6.79 -7.31 -6.67
CA ARG A 116 -6.38 -6.40 -5.59
C ARG A 116 -5.28 -7.00 -4.73
N ASN A 117 -5.40 -8.26 -4.32
CA ASN A 117 -4.41 -8.93 -3.49
C ASN A 117 -3.07 -9.08 -4.22
N GLU A 118 -3.10 -9.42 -5.51
CA GLU A 118 -1.90 -9.49 -6.35
C GLU A 118 -1.19 -8.14 -6.44
N GLU A 119 -1.93 -7.07 -6.76
CA GLU A 119 -1.36 -5.73 -6.91
C GLU A 119 -0.84 -5.16 -5.57
N LEU A 120 -1.57 -5.36 -4.47
CA LEU A 120 -1.09 -4.96 -3.14
C LEU A 120 0.20 -5.69 -2.76
N SER A 121 0.30 -6.99 -3.04
CA SER A 121 1.52 -7.77 -2.77
C SER A 121 2.71 -7.30 -3.61
N ARG A 122 2.47 -6.94 -4.89
CA ARG A 122 3.49 -6.39 -5.77
C ARG A 122 3.94 -5.00 -5.28
N LEU A 123 2.98 -4.12 -4.99
CA LEU A 123 3.22 -2.77 -4.49
C LEU A 123 4.00 -2.81 -3.18
N GLN A 124 3.63 -3.70 -2.26
CA GLN A 124 4.34 -3.89 -0.99
C GLN A 124 5.81 -4.21 -1.21
N ARG A 125 6.12 -5.17 -2.07
CA ARG A 125 7.52 -5.51 -2.37
C ARG A 125 8.29 -4.33 -2.94
N THR A 126 7.68 -3.59 -3.88
CA THR A 126 8.31 -2.41 -4.48
C THR A 126 8.58 -1.33 -3.44
N LEU A 127 7.60 -0.98 -2.60
CA LEU A 127 7.76 0.04 -1.58
C LEU A 127 8.79 -0.35 -0.51
N VAL A 128 8.85 -1.63 -0.12
CA VAL A 128 9.87 -2.12 0.82
C VAL A 128 11.28 -1.94 0.24
N GLU A 129 11.50 -2.23 -1.03
CA GLU A 129 12.80 -2.02 -1.68
C GLU A 129 13.17 -0.53 -1.79
N GLU A 130 12.19 0.34 -2.05
CA GLU A 130 12.42 1.79 -2.05
C GLU A 130 12.80 2.32 -0.65
N VAL A 131 12.08 1.86 0.39
CA VAL A 131 12.42 2.18 1.79
C VAL A 131 13.82 1.70 2.13
N ARG A 132 14.19 0.47 1.78
CA ARG A 132 15.53 -0.08 2.01
C ARG A 132 16.62 0.72 1.31
N THR A 133 16.37 1.11 0.07
CA THR A 133 17.32 1.90 -0.73
C THR A 133 17.53 3.27 -0.08
N TYR A 134 16.45 3.93 0.33
CA TYR A 134 16.51 5.21 1.04
C TYR A 134 17.24 5.07 2.39
N ALA A 135 16.88 4.08 3.18
CA ALA A 135 17.46 3.85 4.50
C ALA A 135 18.99 3.65 4.42
N LYS A 136 19.46 2.83 3.48
CA LYS A 136 20.90 2.62 3.24
C LYS A 136 21.60 3.91 2.83
N ALA A 137 21.01 4.68 1.92
CA ALA A 137 21.60 5.94 1.44
C ALA A 137 21.69 7.01 2.54
N GLN A 138 20.81 6.95 3.54
CA GLN A 138 20.76 7.88 4.67
C GLN A 138 21.39 7.33 5.95
N ASN A 139 22.04 6.15 5.89
CA ASN A 139 22.68 5.47 7.02
C ASN A 139 21.71 5.27 8.22
N TYR A 140 20.49 4.84 7.95
CA TYR A 140 19.59 4.33 8.98
C TYR A 140 19.97 2.88 9.32
N ASP A 141 20.06 2.57 10.61
CA ASP A 141 20.34 1.22 11.10
C ASP A 141 19.05 0.38 11.14
N ILE A 142 17.92 1.03 11.50
CA ILE A 142 16.63 0.36 11.64
C ILE A 142 15.54 1.27 11.08
N VAL A 143 14.60 0.67 10.32
CA VAL A 143 13.34 1.30 9.93
C VAL A 143 12.19 0.42 10.39
N LEU A 144 11.30 0.98 11.19
CA LEU A 144 10.15 0.31 11.79
C LEU A 144 8.85 0.76 11.11
N SER A 145 7.87 -0.14 11.04
CA SER A 145 6.51 0.24 10.67
C SER A 145 5.84 0.98 11.83
N ALA A 146 5.11 2.06 11.54
CA ALA A 146 4.34 2.82 12.52
C ALA A 146 3.34 1.95 13.29
N ASP A 147 2.80 0.90 12.64
CA ASP A 147 1.85 -0.03 13.26
C ASP A 147 2.48 -0.88 14.38
N ALA A 148 3.80 -1.04 14.36
CA ALA A 148 4.56 -1.78 15.39
C ALA A 148 5.11 -0.87 16.49
N VAL A 149 4.89 0.45 16.40
CA VAL A 149 5.48 1.45 17.31
C VAL A 149 4.38 2.15 18.09
N VAL A 150 4.39 2.03 19.43
CA VAL A 150 3.42 2.71 20.30
C VAL A 150 3.64 4.22 20.34
N TYR A 151 4.92 4.64 20.31
CA TYR A 151 5.30 6.05 20.33
C TYR A 151 6.63 6.27 19.61
N SER A 152 6.68 7.30 18.78
CA SER A 152 7.92 7.86 18.24
C SER A 152 7.83 9.38 18.17
N ALA A 153 8.97 10.06 18.33
CA ALA A 153 9.04 11.50 18.06
C ALA A 153 8.80 11.74 16.55
N THR A 154 8.15 12.85 16.21
CA THR A 154 7.86 13.23 14.81
C THR A 154 9.11 13.29 13.93
N ALA A 155 10.26 13.66 14.51
CA ALA A 155 11.53 13.70 13.79
C ALA A 155 12.01 12.33 13.28
N ASN A 156 11.51 11.23 13.86
CA ASN A 156 11.85 9.88 13.43
C ASN A 156 10.92 9.37 12.28
N ASP A 157 9.81 10.05 12.01
CA ASP A 157 8.91 9.70 10.90
C ASP A 157 9.47 10.25 9.58
N ILE A 158 9.94 9.34 8.75
CA ILE A 158 10.50 9.66 7.42
C ILE A 158 9.51 9.39 6.28
N THR A 159 8.25 9.08 6.57
CA THR A 159 7.23 8.73 5.55
C THR A 159 7.10 9.81 4.47
N SER A 160 6.94 11.07 4.89
CA SER A 160 6.80 12.20 3.95
C SER A 160 8.05 12.43 3.10
N THR A 161 9.23 12.18 3.66
CA THR A 161 10.50 12.32 2.92
C THR A 161 10.64 11.23 1.85
N ILE A 162 10.25 9.99 2.19
CA ILE A 162 10.21 8.88 1.21
C ILE A 162 9.19 9.19 0.11
N LEU A 163 7.97 9.63 0.47
CA LEU A 163 6.95 10.01 -0.51
C LEU A 163 7.46 11.09 -1.48
N SER A 164 8.10 12.14 -0.98
CA SER A 164 8.70 13.19 -1.82
C SER A 164 9.77 12.63 -2.75
N THR A 165 10.60 11.69 -2.27
CA THR A 165 11.62 11.04 -3.11
C THR A 165 11.01 10.18 -4.21
N LEU A 166 9.93 9.42 -3.90
CA LEU A 166 9.20 8.62 -4.88
C LEU A 166 8.52 9.49 -5.92
N GLN A 167 7.93 10.62 -5.52
CA GLN A 167 7.30 11.59 -6.43
C GLN A 167 8.32 12.22 -7.39
N ALA A 168 9.49 12.59 -6.89
CA ALA A 168 10.55 13.17 -7.72
C ALA A 168 11.14 12.17 -8.75
N ARG A 169 11.09 10.86 -8.48
CA ARG A 169 11.55 9.81 -9.40
C ARG A 169 10.48 9.39 -10.41
N GLY A 170 9.20 9.58 -10.07
CA GLY A 170 8.06 9.21 -10.92
C GLY A 170 7.58 10.34 -11.84
N ALA A 171 8.21 11.51 -11.76
CA ALA A 171 8.04 12.63 -12.67
C ALA A 171 9.11 12.59 -13.76
#